data_701e72b8d1015901e00ba902296efb02
#
_entry.id   701e72b8d1015901e00ba902296efb02
#
_cell.length_a   1.000
_cell.length_b   1.000
_cell.length_c   1.000
_cell.angle_alpha   90.00
_cell.angle_beta   90.00
_cell.angle_gamma   90.00
#
_symmetry.space_group_name_H-M   'P 1'
#
loop_
_entity.id
_entity.type
_entity.pdbx_description
1 polymer ?
#
loop_
_entity_poly.entity_id
_entity_poly.type
_entity_poly.pdbx_seq_one_letter_code
_entity_poly.pdbx_strand_id
1 'polypeptide(L)'
;MLCIDDLCEMADHYAPVEYLVREAAQQWQLDEAMALRRAVFCIEQGIFARDDRDATDDHARLLVAMSCNGGMPEQVVGTVRIHRGEAAGEWWGSRLAVHPAFRSQGHLGATLIRLAVSRAHALGCETFLAQVQMQNVPLFSELGRQLLAETQVHGRAHARMQADLGWYPPCHDPVSGFVTRAKVAA
;
A
#
# COMPACT_ATOMS: atom_id res chain seq x y z
N MET A 1 29.46 31.71 26.03
CA MET A 1 29.81 31.03 24.78
C MET A 1 29.04 29.71 24.83
N LEU A 2 27.83 29.66 24.31
CA LEU A 2 27.02 28.44 24.25
C LEU A 2 27.60 27.55 23.15
N CYS A 3 27.98 26.34 23.50
CA CYS A 3 28.48 25.35 22.57
C CYS A 3 27.34 24.99 21.58
N ILE A 4 27.65 25.02 20.30
CA ILE A 4 26.76 24.64 19.19
C ILE A 4 26.43 23.13 19.22
N ASP A 5 27.15 22.36 20.04
CA ASP A 5 27.00 20.90 20.14
C ASP A 5 25.72 20.44 20.86
N ASP A 6 25.07 21.33 21.65
CA ASP A 6 23.81 21.00 22.37
C ASP A 6 22.53 21.14 21.52
N LEU A 7 22.65 21.58 20.26
CA LEU A 7 21.50 21.74 19.34
C LEU A 7 21.31 20.58 18.38
N CYS A 8 22.11 19.52 18.44
CA CYS A 8 22.12 18.42 17.49
C CYS A 8 21.76 17.04 18.06
N GLU A 9 21.20 16.98 19.28
CA GLU A 9 20.49 15.76 19.70
C GLU A 9 19.08 15.77 19.08
N MET A 10 19.01 15.52 17.79
CA MET A 10 17.78 15.01 17.21
C MET A 10 17.54 13.66 17.89
N ALA A 11 16.40 13.54 18.58
CA ALA A 11 16.02 12.31 19.25
C ALA A 11 16.18 11.14 18.26
N ASP A 12 16.96 10.13 18.64
CA ASP A 12 17.30 8.94 17.85
C ASP A 12 16.07 8.10 17.40
N HIS A 13 14.84 8.58 17.67
CA HIS A 13 13.59 7.88 17.39
C HIS A 13 12.47 8.84 16.94
N TYR A 14 12.75 9.69 15.92
CA TYR A 14 11.62 10.39 15.29
C TYR A 14 10.73 9.38 14.57
N ALA A 15 9.56 9.11 15.16
CA ALA A 15 8.51 8.34 14.50
C ALA A 15 7.53 9.34 13.84
N PRO A 16 7.31 9.24 12.53
CA PRO A 16 6.31 10.06 11.85
C PRO A 16 4.95 9.92 12.50
N VAL A 17 4.28 11.03 12.77
CA VAL A 17 2.94 11.04 13.39
C VAL A 17 1.85 10.96 12.34
N GLU A 18 2.14 11.42 11.12
CA GLU A 18 1.20 11.48 10.01
C GLU A 18 1.75 10.79 8.77
N TYR A 19 0.84 10.22 8.01
CA TYR A 19 1.11 9.56 6.74
C TYR A 19 0.11 10.02 5.69
N LEU A 20 0.60 10.33 4.50
CA LEU A 20 -0.21 10.66 3.33
C LEU A 20 -0.31 9.43 2.42
N VAL A 21 -1.53 8.98 2.14
CA VAL A 21 -1.79 7.82 1.27
C VAL A 21 -2.51 8.31 0.02
N ARG A 22 -1.87 8.19 -1.15
CA ARG A 22 -2.38 8.75 -2.41
C ARG A 22 -1.95 7.97 -3.64
N GLU A 23 -2.51 8.29 -4.80
CA GLU A 23 -1.99 7.82 -6.09
C GLU A 23 -0.64 8.51 -6.36
N ALA A 24 0.37 7.74 -6.76
CA ALA A 24 1.68 8.27 -7.08
C ALA A 24 1.61 9.18 -8.31
N ALA A 25 2.12 10.41 -8.19
CA ALA A 25 2.06 11.43 -9.25
C ALA A 25 3.45 11.94 -9.65
N GLN A 26 4.49 11.60 -8.90
CA GLN A 26 5.85 12.06 -9.12
C GLN A 26 6.80 10.89 -9.30
N GLN A 27 7.84 11.06 -10.12
CA GLN A 27 8.77 9.99 -10.44
C GLN A 27 9.45 9.40 -9.19
N TRP A 28 9.88 10.21 -8.24
CA TRP A 28 10.52 9.73 -7.03
C TRP A 28 9.60 8.80 -6.21
N GLN A 29 8.28 9.04 -6.21
CA GLN A 29 7.30 8.17 -5.53
C GLN A 29 7.24 6.79 -6.20
N LEU A 30 7.29 6.76 -7.52
CA LEU A 30 7.31 5.52 -8.30
C LEU A 30 8.61 4.76 -8.05
N ASP A 31 9.76 5.44 -8.07
CA ASP A 31 11.08 4.84 -7.86
C ASP A 31 11.20 4.26 -6.45
N GLU A 32 10.77 4.97 -5.42
CA GLU A 32 10.77 4.49 -4.04
C GLU A 32 9.76 3.35 -3.81
N ALA A 33 8.58 3.41 -4.45
CA ALA A 33 7.61 2.31 -4.39
C ALA A 33 8.19 1.02 -4.99
N MET A 34 8.90 1.11 -6.11
CA MET A 34 9.60 -0.04 -6.72
C MET A 34 10.73 -0.56 -5.84
N ALA A 35 11.52 0.34 -5.24
CA ALA A 35 12.56 -0.04 -4.28
C ALA A 35 11.97 -0.76 -3.05
N LEU A 36 10.86 -0.26 -2.50
CA LEU A 36 10.15 -0.90 -1.39
C LEU A 36 9.60 -2.29 -1.78
N ARG A 37 8.99 -2.44 -2.94
CA ARG A 37 8.52 -3.73 -3.44
C ARG A 37 9.66 -4.74 -3.54
N ARG A 38 10.79 -4.33 -4.11
CA ARG A 38 11.98 -5.18 -4.18
C ARG A 38 12.48 -5.57 -2.79
N ALA A 39 12.55 -4.64 -1.85
CA ALA A 39 12.98 -4.93 -0.48
C ALA A 39 12.06 -5.96 0.19
N VAL A 40 10.73 -5.84 0.02
CA VAL A 40 9.76 -6.74 0.63
C VAL A 40 9.67 -8.08 -0.12
N PHE A 41 9.46 -8.06 -1.44
CA PHE A 41 9.15 -9.30 -2.17
C PHE A 41 10.37 -10.11 -2.60
N CYS A 42 11.51 -9.44 -2.84
CA CYS A 42 12.74 -10.14 -3.26
C CYS A 42 13.66 -10.42 -2.06
N ILE A 43 13.91 -9.43 -1.21
CA ILE A 43 14.91 -9.55 -0.14
C ILE A 43 14.29 -10.21 1.11
N GLU A 44 13.19 -9.63 1.63
CA GLU A 44 12.57 -10.14 2.86
C GLU A 44 11.87 -11.48 2.64
N GLN A 45 11.00 -11.56 1.62
CA GLN A 45 10.14 -12.72 1.40
C GLN A 45 10.75 -13.77 0.46
N GLY A 46 11.72 -13.40 -0.36
CA GLY A 46 12.38 -14.31 -1.31
C GLY A 46 11.43 -14.89 -2.36
N ILE A 47 10.34 -14.18 -2.72
CA ILE A 47 9.36 -14.64 -3.71
C ILE A 47 9.92 -14.50 -5.12
N PHE A 48 10.64 -13.41 -5.38
CA PHE A 48 11.27 -13.11 -6.67
C PHE A 48 12.80 -13.02 -6.49
N ALA A 49 13.55 -13.49 -7.49
CA ALA A 49 15.01 -13.58 -7.39
C ALA A 49 15.72 -12.24 -7.49
N ARG A 50 15.25 -11.33 -8.35
CA ARG A 50 15.90 -10.06 -8.64
C ARG A 50 14.97 -8.86 -8.54
N ASP A 51 13.81 -8.97 -9.17
CA ASP A 51 12.81 -7.93 -9.30
C ASP A 51 11.43 -8.57 -9.31
N ASP A 52 10.44 -7.89 -8.77
CA ASP A 52 9.04 -8.32 -8.76
C ASP A 52 8.22 -7.66 -9.89
N ARG A 53 8.87 -6.89 -10.77
CA ARG A 53 8.22 -6.21 -11.90
C ARG A 53 7.73 -7.22 -12.93
N ASP A 54 6.59 -6.90 -13.52
CA ASP A 54 5.98 -7.67 -14.60
C ASP A 54 5.30 -6.73 -15.62
N ALA A 55 4.81 -7.27 -16.73
CA ALA A 55 4.16 -6.49 -17.79
C ALA A 55 2.92 -5.70 -17.29
N THR A 56 2.33 -6.09 -16.16
CA THR A 56 1.22 -5.34 -15.55
C THR A 56 1.66 -3.95 -15.11
N ASP A 57 2.92 -3.77 -14.73
CA ASP A 57 3.43 -2.48 -14.25
C ASP A 57 3.41 -1.39 -15.34
N ASP A 58 3.40 -1.76 -16.64
CA ASP A 58 3.37 -0.82 -17.75
C ASP A 58 2.03 -0.06 -17.87
N HIS A 59 0.95 -0.61 -17.31
CA HIS A 59 -0.40 -0.03 -17.39
C HIS A 59 -1.12 0.06 -16.04
N ALA A 60 -0.45 -0.34 -14.99
CA ALA A 60 -0.98 -0.28 -13.63
C ALA A 60 -0.88 1.13 -13.03
N ARG A 61 -1.68 1.36 -11.99
CA ARG A 61 -1.57 2.53 -11.13
C ARG A 61 -0.94 2.13 -9.81
N LEU A 62 0.02 2.91 -9.35
CA LEU A 62 0.62 2.74 -8.04
C LEU A 62 0.02 3.73 -7.05
N LEU A 63 -0.36 3.22 -5.90
CA LEU A 63 -0.78 4.00 -4.76
C LEU A 63 0.31 3.86 -3.70
N VAL A 64 0.64 4.95 -3.03
CA VAL A 64 1.74 5.02 -2.07
C VAL A 64 1.28 5.57 -0.73
N ALA A 65 1.85 5.06 0.33
CA ALA A 65 1.79 5.65 1.67
C ALA A 65 3.15 6.28 1.96
N MET A 66 3.16 7.55 2.31
CA MET A 66 4.36 8.32 2.59
C MET A 66 4.36 8.78 4.04
N SER A 67 5.49 8.66 4.72
CA SER A 67 5.69 9.35 5.99
C SER A 67 5.76 10.85 5.77
N CYS A 68 5.23 11.64 6.72
CA CYS A 68 5.27 13.08 6.67
C CYS A 68 6.08 13.65 7.83
N ASN A 69 6.94 14.60 7.52
CA ASN A 69 7.69 15.39 8.49
C ASN A 69 7.25 16.85 8.38
N GLY A 70 6.71 17.42 9.47
CA GLY A 70 6.15 18.77 9.44
C GLY A 70 5.07 18.99 8.38
N GLY A 71 4.26 17.95 8.09
CA GLY A 71 3.22 17.98 7.06
C GLY A 71 3.73 17.76 5.62
N MET A 72 5.05 17.60 5.41
CA MET A 72 5.64 17.36 4.10
C MET A 72 5.95 15.88 3.90
N PRO A 73 5.56 15.28 2.74
CA PRO A 73 5.93 13.91 2.40
C PRO A 73 7.45 13.75 2.30
N GLU A 74 8.00 12.71 2.94
CA GLU A 74 9.44 12.49 3.06
C GLU A 74 9.89 11.22 2.34
N GLN A 75 9.25 10.06 2.61
CA GLN A 75 9.60 8.78 2.00
C GLN A 75 8.40 7.89 1.81
N VAL A 76 8.46 6.99 0.83
CA VAL A 76 7.45 5.96 0.61
C VAL A 76 7.66 4.80 1.59
N VAL A 77 6.68 4.57 2.45
CA VAL A 77 6.70 3.51 3.47
C VAL A 77 5.69 2.39 3.21
N GLY A 78 4.83 2.57 2.20
CA GLY A 78 3.88 1.55 1.76
C GLY A 78 3.48 1.76 0.30
N THR A 79 3.07 0.68 -0.37
CA THR A 79 2.59 0.74 -1.75
C THR A 79 1.60 -0.37 -2.04
N VAL A 80 0.72 -0.15 -3.02
CA VAL A 80 -0.15 -1.15 -3.62
C VAL A 80 -0.35 -0.83 -5.09
N ARG A 81 -0.47 -1.85 -5.93
CA ARG A 81 -0.71 -1.73 -7.35
C ARG A 81 -2.16 -2.10 -7.66
N ILE A 82 -2.83 -1.30 -8.51
CA ILE A 82 -4.13 -1.64 -9.09
C ILE A 82 -4.06 -1.64 -10.61
N HIS A 83 -4.80 -2.55 -11.24
CA HIS A 83 -4.88 -2.64 -12.71
C HIS A 83 -6.21 -3.23 -13.14
N ARG A 84 -6.56 -3.03 -14.41
CA ARG A 84 -7.73 -3.67 -15.03
C ARG A 84 -7.47 -5.16 -15.21
N GLY A 85 -8.52 -5.98 -15.00
CA GLY A 85 -8.52 -7.38 -15.35
C GLY A 85 -8.89 -7.61 -16.81
N GLU A 86 -9.13 -8.88 -17.18
CA GLU A 86 -9.49 -9.28 -18.54
C GLU A 86 -10.98 -9.04 -18.83
N ALA A 87 -11.84 -9.21 -17.83
CA ALA A 87 -13.27 -8.99 -17.98
C ALA A 87 -13.62 -7.50 -17.88
N ALA A 88 -14.68 -7.09 -18.55
CA ALA A 88 -15.20 -5.73 -18.44
C ALA A 88 -15.60 -5.44 -16.97
N GLY A 89 -15.21 -4.26 -16.46
CA GLY A 89 -15.47 -3.88 -15.08
C GLY A 89 -14.62 -4.61 -14.02
N GLU A 90 -13.76 -5.56 -14.42
CA GLU A 90 -12.88 -6.28 -13.50
C GLU A 90 -11.60 -5.47 -13.21
N TRP A 91 -11.25 -5.40 -11.93
CA TRP A 91 -10.03 -4.78 -11.44
C TRP A 91 -9.32 -5.69 -10.43
N TRP A 92 -8.02 -5.56 -10.36
CA TRP A 92 -7.16 -6.31 -9.47
C TRP A 92 -6.31 -5.41 -8.60
N GLY A 93 -6.19 -5.78 -7.32
CA GLY A 93 -5.18 -5.26 -6.40
C GLY A 93 -4.05 -6.25 -6.22
N SER A 94 -2.81 -5.78 -6.28
CA SER A 94 -1.62 -6.63 -6.16
C SER A 94 -0.44 -5.85 -5.57
N ARG A 95 0.63 -6.54 -5.22
CA ARG A 95 1.88 -5.95 -4.74
C ARG A 95 1.69 -4.99 -3.54
N LEU A 96 0.78 -5.33 -2.61
CA LEU A 96 0.67 -4.61 -1.34
C LEU A 96 1.92 -4.88 -0.51
N ALA A 97 2.66 -3.84 -0.21
CA ALA A 97 3.85 -3.88 0.63
C ALA A 97 3.85 -2.71 1.60
N VAL A 98 4.25 -2.97 2.85
CA VAL A 98 4.52 -1.94 3.86
C VAL A 98 5.89 -2.22 4.44
N HIS A 99 6.72 -1.19 4.54
CA HIS A 99 8.06 -1.27 5.11
C HIS A 99 7.99 -1.84 6.53
N PRO A 100 8.83 -2.80 6.91
CA PRO A 100 8.75 -3.51 8.20
C PRO A 100 8.64 -2.60 9.42
N ALA A 101 9.42 -1.52 9.47
CA ALA A 101 9.41 -0.57 10.58
C ALA A 101 8.07 0.19 10.73
N PHE A 102 7.20 0.18 9.73
CA PHE A 102 5.95 0.94 9.71
C PHE A 102 4.68 0.07 9.71
N ARG A 103 4.79 -1.25 9.78
CA ARG A 103 3.64 -2.17 9.71
C ARG A 103 2.64 -2.01 10.86
N SER A 104 3.12 -1.63 12.04
CA SER A 104 2.28 -1.35 13.22
C SER A 104 1.78 0.10 13.29
N GLN A 105 2.23 0.96 12.37
CA GLN A 105 1.95 2.39 12.37
C GLN A 105 0.77 2.73 11.47
N GLY A 106 -0.11 3.64 11.92
CA GLY A 106 -1.07 4.36 11.09
C GLY A 106 -2.05 3.53 10.24
N HIS A 107 -2.19 2.23 10.49
CA HIS A 107 -3.05 1.35 9.67
C HIS A 107 -2.77 1.44 8.15
N LEU A 108 -1.51 1.61 7.76
CA LEU A 108 -1.09 1.92 6.39
C LEU A 108 -1.60 0.90 5.36
N GLY A 109 -1.47 -0.40 5.67
CA GLY A 109 -1.97 -1.46 4.79
C GLY A 109 -3.48 -1.34 4.55
N ALA A 110 -4.26 -1.12 5.61
CA ALA A 110 -5.71 -0.96 5.51
C ALA A 110 -6.10 0.30 4.71
N THR A 111 -5.39 1.41 4.94
CA THR A 111 -5.63 2.67 4.21
C THR A 111 -5.28 2.54 2.73
N LEU A 112 -4.17 1.87 2.39
CA LEU A 112 -3.80 1.56 1.00
C LEU A 112 -4.85 0.69 0.32
N ILE A 113 -5.35 -0.35 1.00
CA ILE A 113 -6.42 -1.21 0.49
C ILE A 113 -7.69 -0.39 0.23
N ARG A 114 -8.09 0.48 1.17
CA ARG A 114 -9.26 1.34 1.00
C ARG A 114 -9.12 2.26 -0.21
N LEU A 115 -8.00 2.96 -0.33
CA LEU A 115 -7.77 3.82 -1.48
C LEU A 115 -7.76 3.03 -2.79
N ALA A 116 -7.14 1.85 -2.82
CA ALA A 116 -7.07 0.98 -3.99
C ALA A 116 -8.47 0.63 -4.52
N VAL A 117 -9.35 0.17 -3.65
CA VAL A 117 -10.72 -0.20 -4.05
C VAL A 117 -11.54 1.04 -4.41
N SER A 118 -11.49 2.09 -3.60
CA SER A 118 -12.23 3.35 -3.87
C SER A 118 -11.78 4.01 -5.17
N ARG A 119 -10.49 3.94 -5.49
CA ARG A 119 -9.96 4.47 -6.75
C ARG A 119 -10.41 3.64 -7.95
N ALA A 120 -10.34 2.32 -7.88
CA ALA A 120 -10.86 1.43 -8.92
C ALA A 120 -12.38 1.64 -9.11
N HIS A 121 -13.14 1.79 -8.01
CA HIS A 121 -14.57 2.08 -8.05
C HIS A 121 -14.86 3.38 -8.82
N ALA A 122 -14.12 4.45 -8.58
CA ALA A 122 -14.23 5.71 -9.33
C ALA A 122 -13.86 5.57 -10.82
N LEU A 123 -13.10 4.54 -11.19
CA LEU A 123 -12.72 4.22 -12.57
C LEU A 123 -13.67 3.23 -13.27
N GLY A 124 -14.82 2.94 -12.66
CA GLY A 124 -15.83 2.04 -13.22
C GLY A 124 -15.59 0.57 -12.90
N CYS A 125 -14.94 0.27 -11.75
CA CYS A 125 -14.84 -1.09 -11.26
C CYS A 125 -16.19 -1.61 -10.82
N GLU A 126 -16.57 -2.80 -11.31
CA GLU A 126 -17.73 -3.56 -10.88
C GLU A 126 -17.35 -4.77 -10.03
N THR A 127 -16.14 -5.31 -10.26
CA THR A 127 -15.59 -6.45 -9.51
C THR A 127 -14.13 -6.18 -9.17
N PHE A 128 -13.81 -6.07 -7.89
CA PHE A 128 -12.43 -5.86 -7.43
C PHE A 128 -11.89 -7.12 -6.75
N LEU A 129 -10.83 -7.68 -7.31
CA LEU A 129 -10.23 -8.92 -6.88
C LEU A 129 -8.80 -8.72 -6.33
N ALA A 130 -8.34 -9.63 -5.48
CA ALA A 130 -6.97 -9.71 -5.02
C ALA A 130 -6.57 -11.15 -4.71
N GLN A 131 -5.29 -11.48 -4.96
CA GLN A 131 -4.64 -12.68 -4.43
C GLN A 131 -3.95 -12.31 -3.12
N VAL A 132 -4.46 -12.83 -2.02
CA VAL A 132 -4.05 -12.47 -0.66
C VAL A 132 -3.31 -13.64 -0.04
N GLN A 133 -2.09 -13.41 0.46
CA GLN A 133 -1.39 -14.44 1.24
C GLN A 133 -2.24 -14.86 2.44
N MET A 134 -2.30 -16.17 2.73
CA MET A 134 -3.22 -16.73 3.76
C MET A 134 -3.10 -16.03 5.12
N GLN A 135 -1.90 -15.63 5.52
CA GLN A 135 -1.65 -14.89 6.76
C GLN A 135 -2.35 -13.53 6.85
N ASN A 136 -2.70 -12.91 5.71
CA ASN A 136 -3.33 -11.60 5.62
C ASN A 136 -4.86 -11.69 5.45
N VAL A 137 -5.42 -12.87 5.25
CA VAL A 137 -6.87 -13.07 5.05
C VAL A 137 -7.71 -12.44 6.17
N PRO A 138 -7.36 -12.56 7.46
CA PRO A 138 -8.14 -11.91 8.53
C PRO A 138 -8.27 -10.40 8.33
N LEU A 139 -7.18 -9.70 8.04
CA LEU A 139 -7.19 -8.25 7.78
C LEU A 139 -8.12 -7.90 6.60
N PHE A 140 -8.02 -8.66 5.51
CA PHE A 140 -8.83 -8.40 4.33
C PHE A 140 -10.32 -8.69 4.56
N SER A 141 -10.64 -9.68 5.38
CA SER A 141 -12.03 -9.98 5.78
C SER A 141 -12.63 -8.87 6.63
N GLU A 142 -11.88 -8.31 7.58
CA GLU A 142 -12.29 -7.13 8.38
C GLU A 142 -12.52 -5.88 7.51
N LEU A 143 -11.90 -5.82 6.34
CA LEU A 143 -12.08 -4.75 5.35
C LEU A 143 -13.18 -5.06 4.31
N GLY A 144 -14.17 -5.89 4.64
CA GLY A 144 -15.31 -6.16 3.77
C GLY A 144 -14.95 -6.95 2.52
N ARG A 145 -13.99 -7.88 2.62
CA ARG A 145 -13.62 -8.76 1.50
C ARG A 145 -14.07 -10.19 1.76
N GLN A 146 -14.61 -10.81 0.72
CA GLN A 146 -15.09 -12.19 0.76
C GLN A 146 -14.08 -13.13 0.13
N LEU A 147 -13.84 -14.27 0.77
CA LEU A 147 -13.06 -15.37 0.21
C LEU A 147 -13.85 -16.05 -0.90
N LEU A 148 -13.29 -16.12 -2.10
CA LEU A 148 -13.89 -16.82 -3.24
C LEU A 148 -13.29 -18.23 -3.43
N ALA A 149 -11.97 -18.36 -3.30
CA ALA A 149 -11.26 -19.62 -3.48
C ALA A 149 -9.87 -19.57 -2.85
N GLU A 150 -9.36 -20.72 -2.46
CA GLU A 150 -7.94 -20.90 -2.15
C GLU A 150 -7.16 -21.21 -3.43
N THR A 151 -5.98 -20.64 -3.57
CA THR A 151 -5.13 -20.76 -4.77
C THR A 151 -3.67 -20.90 -4.38
N GLN A 152 -2.83 -21.27 -5.34
CA GLN A 152 -1.38 -21.27 -5.18
C GLN A 152 -0.78 -20.18 -6.09
N VAL A 153 0.03 -19.29 -5.51
CA VAL A 153 0.74 -18.22 -6.25
C VAL A 153 2.21 -18.30 -5.86
N HIS A 154 3.08 -18.45 -6.83
CA HIS A 154 4.53 -18.66 -6.61
C HIS A 154 4.86 -19.70 -5.54
N GLY A 155 4.13 -20.84 -5.55
CA GLY A 155 4.32 -21.95 -4.61
C GLY A 155 3.86 -21.67 -3.18
N ARG A 156 3.14 -20.57 -2.94
CA ARG A 156 2.58 -20.18 -1.63
C ARG A 156 1.06 -20.19 -1.65
N ALA A 157 0.44 -20.65 -0.56
CA ALA A 157 -1.00 -20.62 -0.41
C ALA A 157 -1.53 -19.19 -0.36
N HIS A 158 -2.51 -18.89 -1.21
CA HIS A 158 -3.20 -17.61 -1.31
C HIS A 158 -4.70 -17.80 -1.31
N ALA A 159 -5.41 -16.78 -0.93
CA ALA A 159 -6.86 -16.66 -1.07
C ALA A 159 -7.20 -15.67 -2.19
N ARG A 160 -8.02 -16.07 -3.16
CA ARG A 160 -8.66 -15.13 -4.07
C ARG A 160 -9.83 -14.50 -3.33
N MET A 161 -9.78 -13.19 -3.14
CA MET A 161 -10.78 -12.43 -2.40
C MET A 161 -11.39 -11.34 -3.27
N GLN A 162 -12.67 -11.06 -3.03
CA GLN A 162 -13.44 -9.99 -3.70
C GLN A 162 -13.83 -8.92 -2.69
N ALA A 163 -13.69 -7.65 -3.05
CA ALA A 163 -14.17 -6.55 -2.23
C ALA A 163 -15.68 -6.32 -2.43
N ASP A 164 -16.39 -6.05 -1.34
CA ASP A 164 -17.71 -5.48 -1.38
C ASP A 164 -17.60 -3.96 -1.63
N LEU A 165 -17.92 -3.52 -2.86
CA LEU A 165 -17.79 -2.13 -3.27
C LEU A 165 -18.68 -1.18 -2.47
N GLY A 166 -19.74 -1.67 -1.83
CA GLY A 166 -20.60 -0.88 -0.94
C GLY A 166 -19.84 -0.29 0.27
N TRP A 167 -18.72 -0.88 0.65
CA TRP A 167 -17.85 -0.38 1.72
C TRP A 167 -16.86 0.70 1.26
N TYR A 168 -16.76 0.93 -0.06
CA TYR A 168 -15.70 1.73 -0.66
C TYR A 168 -16.28 2.80 -1.58
N PRO A 169 -16.68 3.98 -1.05
CA PRO A 169 -17.17 5.07 -1.88
C PRO A 169 -16.10 5.45 -2.92
N PRO A 170 -16.52 5.84 -4.15
CA PRO A 170 -15.59 6.21 -5.21
C PRO A 170 -14.68 7.37 -4.81
N CYS A 171 -13.37 7.22 -5.05
CA CYS A 171 -12.37 8.29 -4.84
C CYS A 171 -11.99 8.92 -6.19
N HIS A 172 -12.52 10.11 -6.45
CA HIS A 172 -12.27 10.85 -7.68
C HIS A 172 -11.03 11.74 -7.63
N ASP A 173 -10.54 12.08 -6.42
CA ASP A 173 -9.30 12.81 -6.21
C ASP A 173 -8.27 11.97 -5.44
N PRO A 174 -7.64 10.98 -6.10
CA PRO A 174 -6.69 10.09 -5.46
C PRO A 174 -5.32 10.75 -5.25
N VAL A 175 -5.07 11.91 -5.86
CA VAL A 175 -3.81 12.66 -5.72
C VAL A 175 -3.79 13.44 -4.41
N SER A 176 -4.90 14.00 -3.96
CA SER A 176 -5.04 14.53 -2.61
C SER A 176 -5.04 13.41 -1.56
N GLY A 177 -5.68 12.29 -1.87
CA GLY A 177 -5.62 11.06 -1.10
C GLY A 177 -6.18 11.16 0.32
N PHE A 178 -5.61 10.36 1.22
CA PHE A 178 -6.01 10.26 2.63
C PHE A 178 -4.84 10.54 3.56
N VAL A 179 -5.12 11.23 4.66
CA VAL A 179 -4.17 11.36 5.78
C VAL A 179 -4.56 10.35 6.87
N THR A 180 -3.59 9.59 7.34
CA THR A 180 -3.74 8.72 8.52
C THR A 180 -2.67 9.06 9.54
N ARG A 181 -2.95 8.76 10.82
CA ARG A 181 -2.05 9.07 11.93
C ARG A 181 -1.57 7.81 12.63
N ALA A 182 -0.34 7.86 13.12
CA ALA A 182 0.15 6.84 14.02
C ALA A 182 -0.74 6.77 15.28
N LYS A 183 -0.92 5.57 15.82
CA LYS A 183 -1.50 5.45 17.15
C LYS A 183 -0.56 6.11 18.14
N VAL A 184 -1.02 7.14 18.83
CA VAL A 184 -0.31 7.67 19.99
C VAL A 184 -0.38 6.57 21.06
N ALA A 185 0.79 6.09 21.51
CA ALA A 185 0.83 5.21 22.67
C ALA A 185 0.25 5.97 23.87
N ALA A 186 -0.78 5.42 24.46
CA ALA A 186 -1.38 5.95 25.69
C ALA A 186 -0.47 5.67 26.87
#